data_8455114f146219aa71e9f9f67f328a50
#
_entry.id   8455114f146219aa71e9f9f67f328a50
#
_cell.length_a   1.000
_cell.length_b   1.000
_cell.length_c   1.000
_cell.angle_alpha   90.00
_cell.angle_beta   90.00
_cell.angle_gamma   90.00
#
_symmetry.space_group_name_H-M   'P 1'
#
loop_
_entity.id
_entity.type
_entity.pdbx_description
1 polymer ?
#
loop_
_entity_poly.entity_id
_entity_poly.type
_entity_poly.pdbx_seq_one_letter_code
_entity_poly.pdbx_strand_id
1 'polypeptide(L)'
;EINELTGKVSVTGTLELIWKDEELVWKPDDYNYIYSMMVPISDVWYPPLFIGNPDTTATAFKVEDRSYVRLSSDGTMSFYPSGVYSVNSPLDSKYYPFDKQTFGIQFIVPGFINTEVNLIEGTVTYIASSFEGDGGWSLLNLTRAVTLVSQYTSAATFTVSLERKSTFMVVNIILPIVFLAVINLLVFVLPPDAGERVSYSVTLLLSLAVFMTLLGDNLPKTSDPLPVLSYYLLATLTLSTLMCVMAILNLSIYHKNEQSRPPKCISVVAGAVLCRTTFLKSQKVEDIAETDIKPTMEKQGANMKVAFEDNKEVTLSWKDVSYAVDILCLVAFIIVMFVINIYYLVQLTSQ
;
A
#
# COMPACT_ATOMS: atom_id res chain seq x y z
N GLU A 1 -0.37 -18.49 -6.80
CA GLU A 1 -0.05 -17.27 -7.57
C GLU A 1 -1.30 -16.40 -7.70
N ILE A 2 -1.18 -15.09 -7.44
CA ILE A 2 -2.26 -14.11 -7.63
C ILE A 2 -1.77 -13.10 -8.67
N ASN A 3 -2.50 -12.99 -9.77
CA ASN A 3 -2.26 -11.94 -10.76
C ASN A 3 -3.23 -10.79 -10.52
N GLU A 4 -2.71 -9.73 -9.93
CA GLU A 4 -3.51 -8.57 -9.50
C GLU A 4 -4.03 -7.73 -10.68
N LEU A 5 -3.38 -7.81 -11.83
CA LEU A 5 -3.78 -7.06 -13.03
C LEU A 5 -5.00 -7.68 -13.70
N THR A 6 -5.12 -9.01 -13.64
CA THR A 6 -6.18 -9.76 -14.35
C THR A 6 -7.26 -10.32 -13.42
N GLY A 7 -7.05 -10.28 -12.09
CA GLY A 7 -7.91 -10.93 -11.11
C GLY A 7 -7.81 -12.46 -11.12
N LYS A 8 -6.79 -13.01 -11.78
CA LYS A 8 -6.57 -14.45 -11.86
C LYS A 8 -5.88 -14.95 -10.60
N VAL A 9 -6.48 -15.95 -9.97
CA VAL A 9 -5.91 -16.66 -8.82
C VAL A 9 -5.68 -18.11 -9.20
N SER A 10 -4.46 -18.59 -8.99
CA SER A 10 -4.08 -19.99 -9.25
C SER A 10 -3.58 -20.63 -7.96
N VAL A 11 -4.19 -21.74 -7.58
CA VAL A 11 -3.86 -22.52 -6.39
C VAL A 11 -3.45 -23.92 -6.83
N THR A 12 -2.28 -24.35 -6.42
CA THR A 12 -1.84 -25.75 -6.58
C THR A 12 -2.25 -26.51 -5.34
N GLY A 13 -2.89 -27.65 -5.54
CA GLY A 13 -3.34 -28.46 -4.42
C GLY A 13 -3.80 -29.85 -4.86
N THR A 14 -4.11 -30.66 -3.87
CA THR A 14 -4.71 -31.99 -4.04
C THR A 14 -6.12 -31.96 -3.47
N LEU A 15 -7.09 -32.38 -4.27
CA LEU A 15 -8.47 -32.55 -3.84
C LEU A 15 -8.65 -34.01 -3.42
N GLU A 16 -9.47 -34.27 -2.40
CA GLU A 16 -9.88 -35.62 -2.06
C GLU A 16 -11.34 -35.81 -2.48
N LEU A 17 -11.57 -36.82 -3.31
CA LEU A 17 -12.90 -37.25 -3.76
C LEU A 17 -13.19 -38.61 -3.18
N ILE A 18 -14.32 -38.74 -2.49
CA ILE A 18 -14.79 -40.02 -1.95
C ILE A 18 -16.20 -40.25 -2.46
N TRP A 19 -16.43 -41.43 -3.02
CA TRP A 19 -17.78 -41.88 -3.41
C TRP A 19 -17.89 -43.38 -3.16
N LYS A 20 -19.06 -43.92 -3.26
CA LYS A 20 -19.33 -45.33 -3.06
C LYS A 20 -19.96 -45.94 -4.31
N ASP A 21 -19.41 -47.09 -4.71
CA ASP A 21 -20.00 -47.97 -5.72
C ASP A 21 -20.51 -49.22 -5.04
N GLU A 22 -21.79 -49.45 -5.11
CA GLU A 22 -22.46 -50.56 -4.42
C GLU A 22 -22.26 -51.90 -5.12
N GLU A 23 -21.84 -51.89 -6.39
CA GLU A 23 -21.58 -53.08 -7.17
C GLU A 23 -20.14 -53.65 -6.96
N LEU A 24 -19.22 -52.80 -6.57
CA LEU A 24 -17.81 -53.16 -6.38
C LEU A 24 -17.49 -53.51 -4.92
N VAL A 25 -18.27 -54.46 -4.35
CA VAL A 25 -18.10 -54.91 -2.97
C VAL A 25 -17.63 -56.34 -2.91
N TRP A 26 -16.67 -56.65 -2.04
CA TRP A 26 -16.25 -58.02 -1.80
C TRP A 26 -16.03 -58.31 -0.32
N LYS A 27 -16.03 -59.60 0.06
CA LYS A 27 -15.64 -60.00 1.42
C LYS A 27 -14.15 -60.32 1.44
N PRO A 28 -13.35 -59.66 2.30
CA PRO A 28 -11.89 -59.88 2.34
C PRO A 28 -11.51 -61.35 2.61
N ASP A 29 -12.30 -62.08 3.38
CA ASP A 29 -12.06 -63.48 3.70
C ASP A 29 -12.07 -64.39 2.48
N ASP A 30 -12.82 -64.04 1.42
CA ASP A 30 -12.90 -64.81 0.19
C ASP A 30 -11.72 -64.51 -0.75
N TYR A 31 -10.92 -63.47 -0.47
CA TYR A 31 -9.84 -62.97 -1.33
C TYR A 31 -8.54 -62.73 -0.53
N ASN A 32 -8.13 -63.69 0.29
CA ASN A 32 -6.88 -63.62 1.06
C ASN A 32 -6.71 -62.36 1.92
N TYR A 33 -7.80 -61.87 2.51
CA TYR A 33 -7.82 -60.68 3.35
C TYR A 33 -7.41 -59.37 2.65
N ILE A 34 -7.68 -59.26 1.34
CA ILE A 34 -7.48 -58.03 0.60
C ILE A 34 -8.60 -57.04 1.00
N TYR A 35 -8.25 -55.94 1.69
CA TYR A 35 -9.18 -54.90 2.15
C TYR A 35 -9.27 -53.75 1.18
N SER A 36 -8.26 -53.50 0.36
CA SER A 36 -8.28 -52.44 -0.67
C SER A 36 -7.35 -52.75 -1.82
N MET A 37 -7.63 -52.20 -2.99
CA MET A 37 -6.80 -52.30 -4.19
C MET A 37 -6.75 -50.98 -4.94
N MET A 38 -5.74 -50.83 -5.81
CA MET A 38 -5.65 -49.69 -6.74
C MET A 38 -6.18 -50.10 -8.09
N VAL A 39 -7.15 -49.35 -8.60
CA VAL A 39 -7.81 -49.63 -9.88
C VAL A 39 -7.58 -48.43 -10.81
N PRO A 40 -7.29 -48.66 -12.11
CA PRO A 40 -7.21 -47.55 -13.07
C PRO A 40 -8.53 -46.75 -13.08
N ILE A 41 -8.44 -45.46 -13.15
CA ILE A 41 -9.65 -44.60 -13.15
C ILE A 41 -10.50 -44.81 -14.42
N SER A 42 -9.87 -45.26 -15.51
CA SER A 42 -10.55 -45.61 -16.77
C SER A 42 -11.55 -46.76 -16.63
N ASP A 43 -11.35 -47.60 -15.62
CA ASP A 43 -12.11 -48.85 -15.45
C ASP A 43 -13.30 -48.67 -14.48
N VAL A 44 -13.44 -47.48 -13.89
CA VAL A 44 -14.49 -47.17 -12.92
C VAL A 44 -15.21 -45.87 -13.27
N TRP A 45 -16.44 -45.74 -12.83
CA TRP A 45 -17.12 -44.47 -12.91
C TRP A 45 -16.54 -43.49 -11.88
N TYR A 46 -16.40 -42.22 -12.25
CA TYR A 46 -16.04 -41.14 -11.35
C TYR A 46 -16.86 -39.88 -11.64
N PRO A 47 -17.14 -39.00 -10.63
CA PRO A 47 -17.93 -37.79 -10.85
C PRO A 47 -17.14 -36.80 -11.71
N PRO A 48 -17.71 -36.31 -12.85
CA PRO A 48 -17.06 -35.33 -13.72
C PRO A 48 -17.10 -33.95 -13.05
N LEU A 49 -16.04 -33.59 -12.34
CA LEU A 49 -15.90 -32.30 -11.69
C LEU A 49 -15.45 -31.20 -12.66
N PHE A 50 -16.01 -30.02 -12.48
CA PHE A 50 -15.63 -28.81 -13.19
C PHE A 50 -15.40 -27.68 -12.20
N ILE A 51 -14.53 -26.73 -12.56
CA ILE A 51 -14.42 -25.47 -11.84
C ILE A 51 -15.60 -24.58 -12.25
N GLY A 52 -16.44 -24.19 -11.29
CA GLY A 52 -17.65 -23.40 -11.54
C GLY A 52 -17.38 -21.91 -11.82
N ASN A 53 -16.21 -21.38 -11.38
CA ASN A 53 -15.77 -20.01 -11.60
C ASN A 53 -14.37 -19.93 -12.23
N PRO A 54 -14.18 -20.53 -13.44
CA PRO A 54 -12.86 -20.60 -14.08
C PRO A 54 -12.38 -19.19 -14.52
N ASP A 55 -11.06 -19.05 -14.75
CA ASP A 55 -10.47 -17.79 -15.20
C ASP A 55 -10.88 -17.40 -16.63
N THR A 56 -10.72 -18.29 -17.61
CA THR A 56 -10.99 -17.98 -19.02
C THR A 56 -11.75 -19.06 -19.77
N THR A 57 -11.63 -20.31 -19.35
CA THR A 57 -12.29 -21.46 -19.99
C THR A 57 -12.73 -22.44 -18.91
N ALA A 58 -14.02 -22.83 -18.93
CA ALA A 58 -14.51 -23.93 -18.13
C ALA A 58 -13.75 -25.19 -18.54
N THR A 59 -12.69 -25.52 -17.81
CA THR A 59 -11.97 -26.76 -18.03
C THR A 59 -12.51 -27.80 -17.08
N ALA A 60 -12.98 -28.92 -17.68
CA ALA A 60 -13.19 -30.13 -16.94
C ALA A 60 -11.87 -30.42 -16.18
N PHE A 61 -11.98 -30.88 -14.97
CA PHE A 61 -10.85 -31.37 -14.22
C PHE A 61 -10.18 -32.49 -15.05
N LYS A 62 -8.95 -32.23 -15.54
CA LYS A 62 -8.20 -33.22 -16.31
C LYS A 62 -7.76 -34.32 -15.38
N VAL A 63 -8.44 -35.42 -15.46
CA VAL A 63 -7.97 -36.69 -14.91
C VAL A 63 -6.99 -37.29 -15.94
N GLU A 64 -5.76 -37.54 -15.53
CA GLU A 64 -4.82 -38.25 -16.41
C GLU A 64 -5.22 -39.71 -16.57
N ASP A 65 -5.16 -40.25 -17.78
CA ASP A 65 -5.53 -41.65 -18.10
C ASP A 65 -4.79 -42.69 -17.27
N ARG A 66 -3.65 -42.31 -16.67
CA ARG A 66 -2.83 -43.16 -15.81
C ARG A 66 -3.09 -43.00 -14.32
N SER A 67 -4.16 -42.27 -13.96
CA SER A 67 -4.52 -42.09 -12.55
C SER A 67 -5.16 -43.36 -11.99
N TYR A 68 -4.95 -43.60 -10.71
CA TYR A 68 -5.49 -44.75 -9.99
C TYR A 68 -6.42 -44.25 -8.86
N VAL A 69 -7.48 -45.03 -8.64
CA VAL A 69 -8.42 -44.88 -7.54
C VAL A 69 -8.19 -45.98 -6.54
N ARG A 70 -8.21 -45.68 -5.26
CA ARG A 70 -8.22 -46.69 -4.21
C ARG A 70 -9.65 -47.17 -4.02
N LEU A 71 -9.87 -48.46 -4.30
CA LEU A 71 -11.14 -49.12 -4.03
C LEU A 71 -10.98 -49.95 -2.76
N SER A 72 -11.89 -49.75 -1.79
CA SER A 72 -11.98 -50.51 -0.55
C SER A 72 -13.03 -51.61 -0.70
N SER A 73 -12.90 -52.68 0.13
CA SER A 73 -13.78 -53.86 0.08
C SER A 73 -15.26 -53.57 0.32
N ASP A 74 -15.60 -52.43 0.92
CA ASP A 74 -16.95 -51.93 1.16
C ASP A 74 -17.54 -51.14 -0.04
N GLY A 75 -16.81 -51.05 -1.15
CA GLY A 75 -17.18 -50.26 -2.31
C GLY A 75 -16.81 -48.79 -2.23
N THR A 76 -16.17 -48.35 -1.18
CA THR A 76 -15.70 -46.96 -1.05
C THR A 76 -14.52 -46.70 -1.95
N MET A 77 -14.63 -45.69 -2.80
CA MET A 77 -13.58 -45.21 -3.70
C MET A 77 -12.99 -43.89 -3.18
N SER A 78 -11.65 -43.81 -3.19
CA SER A 78 -10.92 -42.57 -2.83
C SER A 78 -9.98 -42.19 -3.96
N PHE A 79 -10.11 -40.99 -4.44
CA PHE A 79 -9.30 -40.43 -5.52
C PHE A 79 -8.69 -39.09 -5.10
N TYR A 80 -7.41 -38.90 -5.40
CA TYR A 80 -6.62 -37.74 -4.96
C TYR A 80 -6.04 -36.98 -6.16
N PRO A 81 -6.90 -36.30 -6.94
CA PRO A 81 -6.41 -35.50 -8.06
C PRO A 81 -5.63 -34.28 -7.57
N SER A 82 -4.42 -34.14 -8.09
CA SER A 82 -3.55 -32.99 -7.85
C SER A 82 -3.49 -32.12 -9.10
N GLY A 83 -3.51 -30.79 -8.93
CA GLY A 83 -3.48 -29.90 -10.08
C GLY A 83 -3.39 -28.44 -9.71
N VAL A 84 -3.40 -27.61 -10.74
CA VAL A 84 -3.51 -26.14 -10.61
C VAL A 84 -4.96 -25.73 -10.88
N TYR A 85 -5.59 -25.18 -9.87
CA TYR A 85 -6.96 -24.66 -9.93
C TYR A 85 -6.89 -23.16 -10.16
N SER A 86 -7.32 -22.71 -11.34
CA SER A 86 -7.29 -21.28 -11.70
C SER A 86 -8.70 -20.72 -11.77
N VAL A 87 -8.93 -19.67 -10.98
CA VAL A 87 -10.22 -19.01 -10.88
C VAL A 87 -10.07 -17.51 -11.14
N ASN A 88 -11.16 -16.90 -11.61
CA ASN A 88 -11.28 -15.46 -11.68
C ASN A 88 -12.02 -14.97 -10.42
N SER A 89 -11.36 -14.08 -9.68
CA SER A 89 -11.92 -13.47 -8.49
C SER A 89 -11.65 -11.97 -8.49
N PRO A 90 -12.65 -11.13 -8.27
CA PRO A 90 -12.42 -9.70 -8.08
C PRO A 90 -11.58 -9.50 -6.83
N LEU A 91 -10.45 -8.82 -6.97
CA LEU A 91 -9.56 -8.50 -5.86
C LEU A 91 -9.91 -7.12 -5.30
N ASP A 92 -10.00 -7.03 -3.97
CA ASP A 92 -10.18 -5.74 -3.29
C ASP A 92 -8.81 -5.12 -2.99
N SER A 93 -8.41 -4.17 -3.83
CA SER A 93 -7.14 -3.46 -3.71
C SER A 93 -7.23 -2.17 -2.89
N LYS A 94 -8.36 -1.86 -2.26
CA LYS A 94 -8.59 -0.60 -1.54
C LYS A 94 -7.49 -0.27 -0.55
N TYR A 95 -7.05 -1.25 0.22
CA TYR A 95 -6.05 -1.06 1.28
C TYR A 95 -4.64 -1.51 0.88
N TYR A 96 -4.39 -1.65 -0.41
CA TYR A 96 -3.06 -2.00 -0.91
C TYR A 96 -1.98 -1.07 -0.30
N PRO A 97 -0.82 -1.59 0.17
CA PRO A 97 -0.36 -2.99 0.19
C PRO A 97 -0.65 -3.77 1.49
N PHE A 98 -1.63 -3.37 2.29
CA PHE A 98 -2.05 -4.03 3.54
C PHE A 98 -3.35 -4.80 3.37
N ASP A 99 -3.68 -5.18 2.16
CA ASP A 99 -4.93 -5.81 1.77
C ASP A 99 -5.02 -7.28 2.18
N LYS A 100 -6.25 -7.70 2.46
CA LYS A 100 -6.63 -9.10 2.65
C LYS A 100 -7.50 -9.52 1.48
N GLN A 101 -7.18 -10.67 0.88
CA GLN A 101 -7.91 -11.19 -0.26
C GLN A 101 -8.66 -12.45 0.13
N THR A 102 -9.91 -12.55 -0.27
CA THR A 102 -10.73 -13.74 -0.05
C THR A 102 -11.33 -14.16 -1.39
N PHE A 103 -11.09 -15.39 -1.79
CA PHE A 103 -11.61 -15.95 -3.02
C PHE A 103 -12.12 -17.37 -2.81
N GLY A 104 -13.08 -17.75 -3.63
CA GLY A 104 -13.67 -19.09 -3.61
C GLY A 104 -13.24 -19.90 -4.84
N ILE A 105 -12.85 -21.16 -4.63
CA ILE A 105 -12.71 -22.15 -5.69
C ILE A 105 -13.95 -23.01 -5.64
N GLN A 106 -14.79 -22.92 -6.67
CA GLN A 106 -16.07 -23.62 -6.73
C GLN A 106 -15.95 -24.85 -7.64
N PHE A 107 -16.34 -25.99 -7.12
CA PHE A 107 -16.43 -27.24 -7.88
C PHE A 107 -17.89 -27.63 -8.07
N ILE A 108 -18.27 -27.97 -9.28
CA ILE A 108 -19.63 -28.40 -9.67
C ILE A 108 -19.58 -29.70 -10.48
N VAL A 109 -20.68 -30.44 -10.51
CA VAL A 109 -20.87 -31.60 -11.37
C VAL A 109 -21.98 -31.26 -12.38
N PRO A 110 -21.62 -30.72 -13.56
CA PRO A 110 -22.60 -30.34 -14.56
C PRO A 110 -23.22 -31.55 -15.22
N GLY A 111 -24.49 -31.42 -15.61
CA GLY A 111 -25.23 -32.47 -16.30
C GLY A 111 -25.95 -33.48 -15.41
N PHE A 112 -25.65 -33.45 -14.10
CA PHE A 112 -26.35 -34.28 -13.11
C PHE A 112 -27.21 -33.40 -12.19
N ILE A 113 -28.38 -33.95 -11.80
CA ILE A 113 -29.21 -33.31 -10.77
C ILE A 113 -28.86 -33.86 -9.39
N ASN A 114 -29.17 -33.09 -8.32
CA ASN A 114 -28.82 -33.46 -6.95
C ASN A 114 -29.32 -34.83 -6.48
N THR A 115 -30.35 -35.37 -7.14
CA THR A 115 -30.86 -36.73 -6.84
C THR A 115 -30.01 -37.84 -7.48
N GLU A 116 -29.18 -37.51 -8.48
CA GLU A 116 -28.30 -38.42 -9.17
C GLU A 116 -26.88 -38.32 -8.59
N VAL A 117 -26.34 -37.09 -8.50
CA VAL A 117 -25.04 -36.84 -7.90
C VAL A 117 -25.14 -35.63 -6.96
N ASN A 118 -24.96 -35.85 -5.69
CA ASN A 118 -24.99 -34.82 -4.65
C ASN A 118 -23.62 -34.68 -4.01
N LEU A 119 -23.09 -33.48 -4.07
CA LEU A 119 -21.86 -33.15 -3.33
C LEU A 119 -22.21 -32.96 -1.86
N ILE A 120 -21.47 -33.63 -0.99
CA ILE A 120 -21.58 -33.50 0.46
C ILE A 120 -20.23 -33.13 1.05
N GLU A 121 -20.23 -32.52 2.22
CA GLU A 121 -18.99 -32.24 2.91
C GLU A 121 -18.34 -33.53 3.40
N GLY A 122 -17.09 -33.75 2.99
CA GLY A 122 -16.25 -34.83 3.53
C GLY A 122 -15.70 -34.47 4.92
N THR A 123 -15.17 -35.46 5.60
CA THR A 123 -14.63 -35.33 6.98
C THR A 123 -13.15 -34.88 7.02
N VAL A 124 -12.50 -34.75 5.85
CA VAL A 124 -11.05 -34.52 5.82
C VAL A 124 -10.67 -33.11 6.21
N THR A 125 -9.70 -33.04 7.09
CA THR A 125 -9.05 -31.81 7.50
C THR A 125 -8.01 -31.39 6.48
N TYR A 126 -8.08 -30.16 5.97
CA TYR A 126 -7.01 -29.61 5.13
C TYR A 126 -5.72 -29.49 5.96
N ILE A 127 -4.57 -29.73 5.32
CA ILE A 127 -3.27 -29.57 5.96
C ILE A 127 -2.75 -28.17 5.67
N ALA A 128 -3.16 -27.18 6.48
CA ALA A 128 -2.71 -25.80 6.36
C ALA A 128 -1.19 -25.64 6.59
N SER A 129 -0.58 -26.59 7.32
CA SER A 129 0.87 -26.61 7.53
C SER A 129 1.69 -26.85 6.26
N SER A 130 1.04 -27.35 5.19
CA SER A 130 1.67 -27.56 3.87
C SER A 130 1.51 -26.35 2.94
N PHE A 131 0.90 -25.24 3.41
CA PHE A 131 0.82 -24.03 2.62
C PHE A 131 2.17 -23.33 2.60
N GLU A 132 2.92 -23.57 1.55
CA GLU A 132 4.09 -22.77 1.21
C GLU A 132 3.61 -21.63 0.31
N GLY A 133 3.45 -20.44 0.92
CA GLY A 133 3.13 -19.22 0.17
C GLY A 133 4.29 -18.84 -0.76
N ASP A 134 3.97 -18.10 -1.82
CA ASP A 134 4.94 -17.55 -2.79
C ASP A 134 5.88 -16.46 -2.22
N GLY A 135 5.91 -16.30 -0.89
CA GLY A 135 6.65 -15.24 -0.21
C GLY A 135 5.90 -13.91 -0.08
N GLY A 136 4.92 -13.64 -0.93
CA GLY A 136 4.12 -12.40 -0.91
C GLY A 136 2.85 -12.48 -0.04
N TRP A 137 2.37 -13.69 0.24
CA TRP A 137 1.10 -13.92 0.93
C TRP A 137 1.23 -14.88 2.12
N SER A 138 0.39 -14.72 3.11
CA SER A 138 0.20 -15.64 4.22
C SER A 138 -1.26 -16.12 4.26
N LEU A 139 -1.45 -17.41 4.53
CA LEU A 139 -2.78 -17.99 4.67
C LEU A 139 -3.36 -17.57 6.03
N LEU A 140 -4.51 -16.90 6.01
CA LEU A 140 -5.27 -16.58 7.21
C LEU A 140 -6.26 -17.69 7.55
N ASN A 141 -7.04 -18.10 6.56
CA ASN A 141 -8.10 -19.07 6.75
C ASN A 141 -8.39 -19.84 5.46
N LEU A 142 -8.85 -21.08 5.63
CA LEU A 142 -9.42 -21.91 4.57
C LEU A 142 -10.69 -22.54 5.09
N THR A 143 -11.81 -22.24 4.45
CA THR A 143 -13.11 -22.82 4.79
C THR A 143 -13.69 -23.57 3.61
N ARG A 144 -14.55 -24.51 3.91
CA ARG A 144 -15.26 -25.31 2.91
C ARG A 144 -16.76 -25.21 3.19
N ALA A 145 -17.52 -25.08 2.15
CA ALA A 145 -18.98 -25.13 2.24
C ALA A 145 -19.55 -25.83 1.00
N VAL A 146 -20.57 -26.64 1.20
CA VAL A 146 -21.38 -27.18 0.11
C VAL A 146 -22.70 -26.42 0.07
N THR A 147 -23.00 -25.85 -1.07
CA THR A 147 -24.21 -25.03 -1.27
C THR A 147 -24.94 -25.47 -2.53
N LEU A 148 -26.24 -25.27 -2.56
CA LEU A 148 -27.05 -25.44 -3.76
C LEU A 148 -26.87 -24.18 -4.63
N VAL A 149 -26.29 -24.33 -5.80
CA VAL A 149 -26.13 -23.25 -6.79
C VAL A 149 -27.46 -23.02 -7.54
N SER A 150 -28.21 -24.10 -7.74
CA SER A 150 -29.54 -24.06 -8.34
C SER A 150 -30.44 -25.12 -7.67
N GLN A 151 -31.71 -25.17 -8.05
CA GLN A 151 -32.60 -26.23 -7.60
C GLN A 151 -32.09 -27.66 -7.91
N TYR A 152 -31.17 -27.78 -8.85
CA TYR A 152 -30.73 -29.04 -9.42
C TYR A 152 -29.27 -29.35 -9.26
N THR A 153 -28.44 -28.39 -8.84
CA THR A 153 -26.96 -28.58 -8.81
C THR A 153 -26.37 -28.10 -7.50
N SER A 154 -25.62 -28.97 -6.85
CA SER A 154 -24.80 -28.62 -5.69
C SER A 154 -23.39 -28.18 -6.10
N ALA A 155 -22.78 -27.32 -5.32
CA ALA A 155 -21.39 -26.91 -5.47
C ALA A 155 -20.62 -27.02 -4.17
N ALA A 156 -19.40 -27.52 -4.26
CA ALA A 156 -18.44 -27.47 -3.18
C ALA A 156 -17.53 -26.28 -3.37
N THR A 157 -17.57 -25.32 -2.45
CA THR A 157 -16.77 -24.08 -2.50
C THR A 157 -15.71 -24.10 -1.41
N PHE A 158 -14.46 -23.96 -1.80
CA PHE A 158 -13.33 -23.78 -0.90
C PHE A 158 -12.99 -22.29 -0.88
N THR A 159 -13.23 -21.64 0.23
CA THR A 159 -12.93 -20.21 0.42
C THR A 159 -11.58 -20.05 1.11
N VAL A 160 -10.68 -19.38 0.42
CA VAL A 160 -9.31 -19.10 0.87
C VAL A 160 -9.19 -17.64 1.20
N SER A 161 -8.72 -17.32 2.40
CA SER A 161 -8.42 -15.95 2.84
C SER A 161 -6.92 -15.79 3.03
N LEU A 162 -6.34 -14.82 2.35
CA LEU A 162 -4.92 -14.52 2.37
C LEU A 162 -4.67 -13.08 2.85
N GLU A 163 -3.55 -12.86 3.51
CA GLU A 163 -3.05 -11.55 3.91
C GLU A 163 -1.71 -11.27 3.22
N ARG A 164 -1.58 -10.07 2.65
CA ARG A 164 -0.36 -9.67 1.96
C ARG A 164 0.78 -9.38 2.94
N LYS A 165 1.99 -9.86 2.62
CA LYS A 165 3.21 -9.49 3.32
C LYS A 165 3.72 -8.15 2.77
N SER A 166 3.30 -7.07 3.40
CA SER A 166 3.50 -5.70 2.91
C SER A 166 4.93 -5.16 3.07
N THR A 167 5.80 -5.83 3.84
CA THR A 167 7.14 -5.33 4.21
C THR A 167 7.97 -4.88 3.00
N PHE A 168 7.99 -5.69 1.93
CA PHE A 168 8.72 -5.34 0.71
C PHE A 168 8.22 -4.04 0.09
N MET A 169 6.90 -3.88 0.00
CA MET A 169 6.25 -2.69 -0.58
C MET A 169 6.47 -1.44 0.28
N VAL A 170 6.39 -1.59 1.59
CA VAL A 170 6.66 -0.49 2.53
C VAL A 170 8.09 0.03 2.38
N VAL A 171 9.07 -0.86 2.38
CA VAL A 171 10.48 -0.48 2.33
C VAL A 171 10.89 0.08 0.97
N ASN A 172 10.42 -0.51 -0.13
CA ASN A 172 10.87 -0.14 -1.46
C ASN A 172 10.02 0.93 -2.15
N ILE A 173 8.80 1.18 -1.67
CA ILE A 173 7.87 2.11 -2.31
C ILE A 173 7.50 3.25 -1.36
N ILE A 174 6.88 2.95 -0.21
CA ILE A 174 6.34 3.99 0.67
C ILE A 174 7.47 4.82 1.29
N LEU A 175 8.49 4.16 1.81
CA LEU A 175 9.60 4.82 2.48
C LEU A 175 10.37 5.82 1.59
N PRO A 176 10.76 5.49 0.34
CA PRO A 176 11.39 6.46 -0.56
C PRO A 176 10.51 7.67 -0.89
N ILE A 177 9.21 7.48 -1.04
CA ILE A 177 8.27 8.59 -1.30
C ILE A 177 8.19 9.52 -0.09
N VAL A 178 8.10 8.97 1.11
CA VAL A 178 8.13 9.77 2.35
C VAL A 178 9.45 10.55 2.46
N PHE A 179 10.59 9.93 2.15
CA PHE A 179 11.88 10.62 2.15
C PHE A 179 11.93 11.74 1.12
N LEU A 180 11.47 11.51 -0.11
CA LEU A 180 11.40 12.57 -1.13
C LEU A 180 10.50 13.73 -0.69
N ALA A 181 9.38 13.44 -0.05
CA ALA A 181 8.48 14.46 0.47
C ALA A 181 9.12 15.28 1.60
N VAL A 182 9.86 14.63 2.50
CA VAL A 182 10.61 15.31 3.58
C VAL A 182 11.74 16.18 3.01
N ILE A 183 12.52 15.63 2.08
CA ILE A 183 13.63 16.37 1.44
C ILE A 183 13.10 17.57 0.66
N ASN A 184 11.91 17.46 0.07
CA ASN A 184 11.30 18.57 -0.66
C ASN A 184 11.01 19.81 0.22
N LEU A 185 10.75 19.63 1.51
CA LEU A 185 10.60 20.74 2.46
C LEU A 185 11.87 21.61 2.58
N LEU A 186 13.05 21.03 2.33
CA LEU A 186 14.32 21.75 2.40
C LEU A 186 14.43 22.87 1.35
N VAL A 187 13.57 22.89 0.34
CA VAL A 187 13.51 23.98 -0.64
C VAL A 187 13.33 25.36 0.03
N PHE A 188 12.61 25.43 1.16
CA PHE A 188 12.40 26.67 1.90
C PHE A 188 13.52 27.01 2.88
N VAL A 189 14.44 26.07 3.11
CA VAL A 189 15.67 26.29 3.92
C VAL A 189 16.82 26.78 3.06
N LEU A 190 16.80 26.45 1.75
CA LEU A 190 17.85 26.87 0.80
C LEU A 190 17.83 28.39 0.61
N PRO A 191 18.99 29.07 0.70
CA PRO A 191 19.08 30.51 0.48
C PRO A 191 18.66 30.88 -0.95
N PRO A 192 17.86 31.95 -1.13
CA PRO A 192 17.44 32.41 -2.46
C PRO A 192 18.59 32.82 -3.37
N ASP A 193 19.71 33.31 -2.78
CA ASP A 193 20.91 33.74 -3.52
C ASP A 193 21.65 32.63 -4.25
N ALA A 194 21.44 31.36 -3.87
CA ALA A 194 22.19 30.23 -4.41
C ALA A 194 21.84 29.89 -5.87
N GLY A 195 20.75 30.45 -6.42
CA GLY A 195 20.32 30.22 -7.82
C GLY A 195 19.82 28.80 -8.14
N GLU A 196 20.11 27.82 -7.28
CA GLU A 196 19.82 26.39 -7.50
C GLU A 196 18.49 25.93 -6.92
N ARG A 197 17.81 26.78 -6.18
CA ARG A 197 16.56 26.47 -5.46
C ARG A 197 15.46 25.91 -6.36
N VAL A 198 15.27 26.52 -7.53
CA VAL A 198 14.25 26.09 -8.52
C VAL A 198 14.65 24.76 -9.14
N SER A 199 15.93 24.61 -9.53
CA SER A 199 16.46 23.37 -10.08
C SER A 199 16.30 22.20 -9.09
N TYR A 200 16.61 22.42 -7.83
CA TYR A 200 16.40 21.46 -6.75
C TYR A 200 14.92 21.01 -6.65
N SER A 201 13.99 21.97 -6.59
CA SER A 201 12.57 21.67 -6.48
C SER A 201 12.02 20.92 -7.69
N VAL A 202 12.42 21.31 -8.92
CA VAL A 202 12.01 20.64 -10.15
C VAL A 202 12.59 19.22 -10.22
N THR A 203 13.83 19.01 -9.78
CA THR A 203 14.45 17.68 -9.76
C THR A 203 13.72 16.74 -8.82
N LEU A 204 13.32 17.20 -7.64
CA LEU A 204 12.53 16.39 -6.69
C LEU A 204 11.14 16.09 -7.23
N LEU A 205 10.49 17.06 -7.87
CA LEU A 205 9.20 16.85 -8.51
C LEU A 205 9.30 15.79 -9.62
N LEU A 206 10.35 15.85 -10.44
CA LEU A 206 10.61 14.85 -11.48
C LEU A 206 10.86 13.46 -10.87
N SER A 207 11.65 13.39 -9.81
CA SER A 207 11.92 12.13 -9.10
C SER A 207 10.62 11.50 -8.57
N LEU A 208 9.75 12.32 -7.97
CA LEU A 208 8.44 11.86 -7.49
C LEU A 208 7.54 11.38 -8.64
N ALA A 209 7.53 12.09 -9.77
CA ALA A 209 6.76 11.71 -10.96
C ALA A 209 7.25 10.36 -11.54
N VAL A 210 8.57 10.12 -11.57
CA VAL A 210 9.15 8.83 -12.00
C VAL A 210 8.73 7.71 -11.04
N PHE A 211 8.76 7.93 -9.73
CA PHE A 211 8.26 6.95 -8.76
C PHE A 211 6.78 6.63 -8.97
N MET A 212 5.96 7.62 -9.28
CA MET A 212 4.54 7.40 -9.56
C MET A 212 4.30 6.56 -10.82
N THR A 213 5.10 6.72 -11.87
CA THR A 213 4.98 5.89 -13.08
C THR A 213 5.36 4.44 -12.80
N LEU A 214 6.46 4.20 -12.08
CA LEU A 214 6.88 2.86 -11.66
C LEU A 214 5.82 2.15 -10.80
N LEU A 215 5.14 2.90 -9.94
CA LEU A 215 4.03 2.37 -9.13
C LEU A 215 2.80 2.07 -9.95
N GLY A 216 2.45 2.91 -10.90
CA GLY A 216 1.31 2.70 -11.79
C GLY A 216 1.37 1.37 -12.54
N ASP A 217 2.58 0.88 -12.83
CA ASP A 217 2.77 -0.42 -13.47
C ASP A 217 2.57 -1.60 -12.52
N ASN A 218 2.73 -1.39 -11.22
CA ASN A 218 2.61 -2.42 -10.18
C ASN A 218 1.26 -2.41 -9.45
N LEU A 219 0.45 -1.37 -9.64
CA LEU A 219 -0.87 -1.29 -9.02
C LEU A 219 -1.93 -2.01 -9.86
N PRO A 220 -2.91 -2.66 -9.20
CA PRO A 220 -4.08 -3.19 -9.91
C PRO A 220 -4.76 -2.09 -10.73
N LYS A 221 -5.02 -2.36 -12.02
CA LYS A 221 -5.68 -1.39 -12.93
C LYS A 221 -7.21 -1.40 -12.75
N THR A 222 -7.67 -1.56 -11.53
CA THR A 222 -9.08 -1.51 -11.17
C THR A 222 -9.45 -0.10 -10.72
N SER A 223 -10.58 0.40 -11.23
CA SER A 223 -11.07 1.73 -10.85
C SER A 223 -12.03 1.69 -9.65
N ASP A 224 -12.49 0.51 -9.26
CA ASP A 224 -13.48 0.32 -8.19
C ASP A 224 -13.16 -0.96 -7.40
N PRO A 225 -12.68 -0.82 -6.16
CA PRO A 225 -12.25 0.41 -5.48
C PRO A 225 -10.82 0.84 -5.86
N LEU A 226 -10.59 2.17 -5.93
CA LEU A 226 -9.26 2.73 -6.15
C LEU A 226 -8.42 2.57 -4.86
N PRO A 227 -7.16 2.12 -4.94
CA PRO A 227 -6.29 2.00 -3.78
C PRO A 227 -6.09 3.33 -3.03
N VAL A 228 -6.18 3.32 -1.70
CA VAL A 228 -5.92 4.50 -0.85
C VAL A 228 -4.51 5.05 -1.09
N LEU A 229 -3.55 4.19 -1.41
CA LEU A 229 -2.19 4.58 -1.79
C LEU A 229 -2.17 5.53 -2.99
N SER A 230 -3.05 5.34 -3.98
CA SER A 230 -3.14 6.23 -5.16
C SER A 230 -3.52 7.67 -4.79
N TYR A 231 -4.45 7.83 -3.85
CA TYR A 231 -4.83 9.16 -3.32
C TYR A 231 -3.69 9.80 -2.55
N TYR A 232 -2.96 9.03 -1.74
CA TYR A 232 -1.78 9.50 -1.02
C TYR A 232 -0.69 10.00 -1.98
N LEU A 233 -0.42 9.26 -3.05
CA LEU A 233 0.55 9.63 -4.07
C LEU A 233 0.15 10.91 -4.82
N LEU A 234 -1.12 11.02 -5.21
CA LEU A 234 -1.65 12.21 -5.87
C LEU A 234 -1.57 13.43 -4.96
N ALA A 235 -1.92 13.29 -3.68
CA ALA A 235 -1.82 14.36 -2.69
C ALA A 235 -0.36 14.81 -2.50
N THR A 236 0.59 13.88 -2.43
CA THR A 236 2.02 14.18 -2.28
C THR A 236 2.58 14.88 -3.52
N LEU A 237 2.19 14.45 -4.72
CA LEU A 237 2.58 15.09 -5.98
C LEU A 237 2.03 16.52 -6.06
N THR A 238 0.76 16.70 -5.72
CA THR A 238 0.10 18.02 -5.70
C THR A 238 0.80 18.94 -4.71
N LEU A 239 1.12 18.44 -3.52
CA LEU A 239 1.85 19.21 -2.50
C LEU A 239 3.24 19.60 -3.00
N SER A 240 3.98 18.69 -3.62
CA SER A 240 5.29 18.94 -4.21
C SER A 240 5.23 20.01 -5.31
N THR A 241 4.20 19.97 -6.15
CA THR A 241 3.97 20.97 -7.19
C THR A 241 3.71 22.35 -6.58
N LEU A 242 2.88 22.42 -5.53
CA LEU A 242 2.61 23.67 -4.82
C LEU A 242 3.88 24.24 -4.17
N MET A 243 4.72 23.39 -3.57
CA MET A 243 6.03 23.81 -3.01
C MET A 243 6.91 24.43 -4.09
N CYS A 244 6.99 23.80 -5.27
CA CYS A 244 7.76 24.32 -6.40
C CYS A 244 7.24 25.69 -6.86
N VAL A 245 5.93 25.84 -7.04
CA VAL A 245 5.30 27.12 -7.40
C VAL A 245 5.58 28.19 -6.36
N MET A 246 5.42 27.87 -5.08
CA MET A 246 5.69 28.83 -3.98
C MET A 246 7.16 29.22 -3.93
N ALA A 247 8.09 28.31 -4.18
CA ALA A 247 9.52 28.60 -4.25
C ALA A 247 9.84 29.58 -5.39
N ILE A 248 9.22 29.39 -6.57
CA ILE A 248 9.39 30.29 -7.73
C ILE A 248 8.82 31.70 -7.42
N LEU A 249 7.60 31.75 -6.84
CA LEU A 249 6.97 33.01 -6.48
C LEU A 249 7.80 33.75 -5.44
N ASN A 250 8.30 33.06 -4.44
CA ASN A 250 9.12 33.67 -3.40
C ASN A 250 10.47 34.19 -3.95
N LEU A 251 11.08 33.46 -4.89
CA LEU A 251 12.28 33.93 -5.59
C LEU A 251 12.00 35.23 -6.38
N SER A 252 10.84 35.34 -7.01
CA SER A 252 10.40 36.58 -7.66
C SER A 252 10.24 37.75 -6.69
N ILE A 253 9.75 37.48 -5.47
CA ILE A 253 9.65 38.50 -4.40
C ILE A 253 11.04 38.93 -3.94
N TYR A 254 11.97 38.01 -3.77
CA TYR A 254 13.34 38.26 -3.33
C TYR A 254 14.10 39.21 -4.28
N HIS A 255 13.95 39.04 -5.59
CA HIS A 255 14.62 39.84 -6.62
C HIS A 255 13.88 41.13 -6.97
N LYS A 256 12.85 41.50 -6.23
CA LYS A 256 12.09 42.74 -6.47
C LYS A 256 12.93 43.96 -6.11
N ASN A 257 12.80 45.02 -6.93
CA ASN A 257 13.62 46.23 -6.85
C ASN A 257 13.57 46.87 -5.43
N GLU A 258 14.74 47.13 -4.84
CA GLU A 258 14.90 47.73 -3.49
C GLU A 258 14.29 49.12 -3.36
N GLN A 259 14.01 49.80 -4.48
CA GLN A 259 13.38 51.13 -4.51
C GLN A 259 11.88 51.10 -4.19
N SER A 260 11.22 49.96 -4.33
CA SER A 260 9.79 49.81 -3.99
C SER A 260 9.63 49.26 -2.59
N ARG A 261 8.96 50.06 -1.69
CA ARG A 261 8.68 49.61 -0.32
C ARG A 261 7.55 48.57 -0.32
N PRO A 262 7.63 47.52 0.51
CA PRO A 262 6.53 46.58 0.66
C PRO A 262 5.31 47.26 1.28
N PRO A 263 4.08 46.84 0.91
CA PRO A 263 2.86 47.35 1.51
C PRO A 263 2.84 47.13 3.04
N LYS A 264 2.25 48.08 3.78
CA LYS A 264 2.23 48.03 5.26
C LYS A 264 1.65 46.72 5.83
N CYS A 265 0.63 46.14 5.19
CA CYS A 265 0.06 44.87 5.62
C CYS A 265 1.07 43.70 5.56
N ILE A 266 1.88 43.63 4.51
CA ILE A 266 2.88 42.57 4.32
C ILE A 266 4.05 42.79 5.29
N SER A 267 4.47 44.05 5.52
CA SER A 267 5.55 44.36 6.44
C SER A 267 5.18 44.06 7.91
N VAL A 268 3.94 44.20 8.30
CA VAL A 268 3.48 43.83 9.66
C VAL A 268 3.53 42.34 9.88
N VAL A 269 3.06 41.54 8.91
CA VAL A 269 3.10 40.08 8.99
C VAL A 269 4.55 39.55 8.97
N ALA A 270 5.37 40.06 8.07
CA ALA A 270 6.79 39.71 8.00
C ALA A 270 7.54 40.10 9.28
N GLY A 271 7.27 41.28 9.84
CA GLY A 271 7.83 41.74 11.09
C GLY A 271 7.43 40.85 12.29
N ALA A 272 6.18 40.43 12.37
CA ALA A 272 5.70 39.52 13.41
C ALA A 272 6.42 38.14 13.35
N VAL A 273 6.65 37.62 12.16
CA VAL A 273 7.36 36.35 11.96
C VAL A 273 8.86 36.47 12.27
N LEU A 274 9.50 37.53 11.82
CA LEU A 274 10.93 37.78 12.02
C LEU A 274 11.25 38.26 13.44
N CYS A 275 10.40 39.03 14.10
CA CYS A 275 10.60 39.53 15.47
C CYS A 275 10.72 38.37 16.47
N ARG A 276 10.03 37.26 16.23
CA ARG A 276 10.16 36.06 17.05
C ARG A 276 11.51 35.36 16.86
N THR A 277 12.15 35.50 15.70
CA THR A 277 13.47 34.94 15.42
C THR A 277 14.63 35.87 15.85
N THR A 278 14.44 37.20 15.78
CA THR A 278 15.43 38.16 16.24
C THR A 278 15.54 38.20 17.75
N PHE A 279 14.46 37.95 18.50
CA PHE A 279 14.52 37.89 19.96
C PHE A 279 15.45 36.77 20.46
N LEU A 280 15.42 35.61 19.78
CA LEU A 280 16.33 34.47 20.08
C LEU A 280 17.80 34.76 19.69
N LYS A 281 18.03 35.63 18.72
CA LYS A 281 19.37 36.02 18.26
C LYS A 281 19.97 37.14 19.08
N SER A 282 19.15 38.05 19.63
CA SER A 282 19.53 39.11 20.51
C SER A 282 19.99 38.59 21.89
N GLN A 283 19.29 37.61 22.46
CA GLN A 283 19.74 36.99 23.71
C GLN A 283 21.10 36.31 23.60
N LYS A 284 21.42 35.71 22.41
CA LYS A 284 22.73 35.07 22.21
C LYS A 284 23.88 36.04 21.98
N VAL A 285 23.61 37.31 21.65
CA VAL A 285 24.61 38.37 21.47
C VAL A 285 24.90 39.08 22.79
N GLU A 286 23.87 39.23 23.67
CA GLU A 286 24.06 39.80 25.01
C GLU A 286 24.91 38.89 25.90
N ASP A 287 24.74 37.57 25.82
CA ASP A 287 25.56 36.60 26.58
C ASP A 287 27.02 36.56 26.15
N ILE A 288 27.39 37.08 24.97
CA ILE A 288 28.76 37.15 24.48
C ILE A 288 29.43 38.54 24.83
N ALA A 289 28.61 39.56 25.00
CA ALA A 289 29.12 40.92 25.30
C ALA A 289 29.42 41.14 26.78
N GLU A 290 28.91 40.29 27.68
CA GLU A 290 29.11 40.46 29.12
C GLU A 290 30.42 39.86 29.65
N THR A 291 31.20 39.20 28.79
CA THR A 291 32.44 38.50 29.19
C THR A 291 33.73 39.26 28.94
N ASP A 292 33.73 40.40 28.26
CA ASP A 292 34.98 41.11 27.90
C ASP A 292 34.93 42.66 28.09
N ILE A 293 34.65 43.18 29.29
CA ILE A 293 35.02 44.57 29.60
C ILE A 293 35.62 44.66 31.00
N LYS A 294 36.97 44.69 31.05
CA LYS A 294 37.69 45.27 32.19
C LYS A 294 37.74 46.80 32.04
N PRO A 295 37.52 47.58 33.11
CA PRO A 295 37.51 49.02 33.02
C PRO A 295 38.90 49.60 33.13
N THR A 296 39.30 50.43 32.17
CA THR A 296 40.41 51.37 32.36
C THR A 296 39.81 52.77 32.48
N MET A 297 39.95 53.37 33.68
CA MET A 297 39.60 54.76 33.94
C MET A 297 40.52 55.70 33.18
N GLU A 298 39.96 56.66 32.44
CA GLU A 298 40.61 57.98 32.28
C GLU A 298 39.55 59.08 32.15
N LYS A 299 39.71 60.10 32.98
CA LYS A 299 38.85 61.28 33.09
C LYS A 299 39.14 62.24 31.94
N GLN A 300 38.13 62.73 31.25
CA GLN A 300 38.09 64.15 30.83
C GLN A 300 36.64 64.55 30.49
N GLY A 301 36.18 65.61 31.14
CA GLY A 301 34.81 66.14 30.97
C GLY A 301 34.67 66.93 29.68
N ALA A 302 33.53 66.84 29.10
CA ALA A 302 32.78 67.95 28.43
C ALA A 302 31.45 67.44 27.87
N ASN A 303 30.39 68.15 28.22
CA ASN A 303 29.07 68.27 27.56
C ASN A 303 28.46 67.05 26.87
N MET A 304 27.72 66.31 27.60
CA MET A 304 26.81 65.29 27.07
C MET A 304 25.53 65.97 26.55
N LYS A 305 25.50 66.33 25.29
CA LYS A 305 24.24 66.47 24.55
C LYS A 305 23.72 65.06 24.34
N VAL A 306 22.64 64.74 25.08
CA VAL A 306 21.84 63.56 24.80
C VAL A 306 21.16 63.78 23.45
N ALA A 307 21.76 63.27 22.40
CA ALA A 307 21.08 63.05 21.14
C ALA A 307 20.09 61.95 21.39
N PHE A 308 18.79 62.28 21.46
CA PHE A 308 17.74 61.32 21.23
C PHE A 308 17.93 60.78 19.81
N GLU A 309 18.55 59.62 19.70
CA GLU A 309 18.63 58.88 18.43
C GLU A 309 17.22 58.52 18.01
N ASP A 310 16.82 59.15 16.91
CA ASP A 310 15.59 58.95 16.16
C ASP A 310 15.23 57.47 16.14
N ASN A 311 13.99 57.18 16.47
CA ASN A 311 13.34 55.92 16.18
C ASN A 311 13.45 55.66 14.67
N LYS A 312 14.54 55.00 14.27
CA LYS A 312 14.68 54.49 12.93
C LYS A 312 13.58 53.43 12.74
N GLU A 313 12.48 53.84 12.12
CA GLU A 313 11.50 52.90 11.61
C GLU A 313 12.29 51.81 10.86
N VAL A 314 12.24 50.61 11.40
CA VAL A 314 12.88 49.44 10.77
C VAL A 314 12.13 49.19 9.46
N THR A 315 12.67 49.79 8.39
CA THR A 315 12.10 49.59 7.04
C THR A 315 12.49 48.19 6.54
N LEU A 316 11.54 47.25 6.64
CA LEU A 316 11.69 45.91 6.11
C LEU A 316 11.95 45.94 4.59
N SER A 317 13.01 45.24 4.18
CA SER A 317 13.34 44.99 2.77
C SER A 317 12.48 43.88 2.18
N TRP A 318 12.34 43.81 0.85
CA TRP A 318 11.74 42.69 0.16
C TRP A 318 12.45 41.34 0.43
N LYS A 319 13.73 41.39 0.73
CA LYS A 319 14.50 40.22 1.18
C LYS A 319 14.00 39.67 2.52
N ASP A 320 13.73 40.57 3.47
CA ASP A 320 13.18 40.18 4.78
C ASP A 320 11.78 39.57 4.62
N VAL A 321 10.94 40.14 3.72
CA VAL A 321 9.64 39.59 3.39
C VAL A 321 9.76 38.18 2.79
N SER A 322 10.72 37.95 1.88
CA SER A 322 10.98 36.64 1.29
C SER A 322 11.36 35.60 2.35
N TYR A 323 12.26 35.93 3.29
CA TYR A 323 12.60 35.04 4.40
C TYR A 323 11.41 34.72 5.30
N ALA A 324 10.55 35.71 5.58
CA ALA A 324 9.34 35.49 6.36
C ALA A 324 8.36 34.54 5.63
N VAL A 325 8.22 34.69 4.32
CA VAL A 325 7.39 33.80 3.47
C VAL A 325 7.95 32.38 3.47
N ASP A 326 9.27 32.20 3.41
CA ASP A 326 9.91 30.87 3.49
C ASP A 326 9.57 30.17 4.80
N ILE A 327 9.69 30.86 5.93
CA ILE A 327 9.37 30.30 7.25
C ILE A 327 7.88 29.92 7.32
N LEU A 328 7.00 30.80 6.87
CA LEU A 328 5.55 30.53 6.87
C LEU A 328 5.20 29.33 5.97
N CYS A 329 5.76 29.30 4.77
CA CYS A 329 5.58 28.16 3.85
C CYS A 329 6.11 26.87 4.46
N LEU A 330 7.31 26.87 5.03
CA LEU A 330 7.89 25.70 5.67
C LEU A 330 6.96 25.15 6.76
N VAL A 331 6.49 26.00 7.68
CA VAL A 331 5.60 25.59 8.76
C VAL A 331 4.26 25.09 8.21
N ALA A 332 3.65 25.79 7.26
CA ALA A 332 2.39 25.41 6.66
C ALA A 332 2.49 24.05 5.94
N PHE A 333 3.53 23.85 5.13
CA PHE A 333 3.73 22.60 4.40
C PHE A 333 4.08 21.42 5.32
N ILE A 334 4.81 21.64 6.42
CA ILE A 334 5.04 20.62 7.45
C ILE A 334 3.71 20.17 8.05
N ILE A 335 2.82 21.12 8.41
CA ILE A 335 1.51 20.80 8.98
C ILE A 335 0.67 20.01 7.98
N VAL A 336 0.58 20.47 6.73
CA VAL A 336 -0.20 19.78 5.68
C VAL A 336 0.34 18.38 5.42
N MET A 337 1.65 18.24 5.33
CA MET A 337 2.29 16.93 5.14
C MET A 337 1.99 15.99 6.33
N PHE A 338 2.03 16.49 7.55
CA PHE A 338 1.70 15.70 8.73
C PHE A 338 0.22 15.25 8.72
N VAL A 339 -0.69 16.14 8.34
CA VAL A 339 -2.13 15.80 8.19
C VAL A 339 -2.34 14.73 7.12
N ILE A 340 -1.69 14.84 5.95
CA ILE A 340 -1.80 13.84 4.88
C ILE A 340 -1.29 12.48 5.36
N ASN A 341 -0.15 12.42 6.05
CA ASN A 341 0.41 11.17 6.57
C ASN A 341 -0.48 10.55 7.66
N ILE A 342 -1.02 11.35 8.59
CA ILE A 342 -1.96 10.86 9.61
C ILE A 342 -3.23 10.33 8.94
N TYR A 343 -3.80 11.07 8.00
CA TYR A 343 -5.01 10.64 7.29
C TYR A 343 -4.78 9.28 6.60
N TYR A 344 -3.63 9.13 5.92
CA TYR A 344 -3.25 7.87 5.28
C TYR A 344 -3.13 6.72 6.30
N LEU A 345 -2.46 6.94 7.43
CA LEU A 345 -2.34 5.93 8.49
C LEU A 345 -3.70 5.55 9.10
N VAL A 346 -4.57 6.53 9.36
CA VAL A 346 -5.93 6.27 9.89
C VAL A 346 -6.76 5.43 8.91
N GLN A 347 -6.66 5.72 7.61
CA GLN A 347 -7.36 4.91 6.59
C GLN A 347 -6.87 3.47 6.56
N LEU A 348 -5.57 3.23 6.80
CA LEU A 348 -5.00 1.87 6.86
C LEU A 348 -5.39 1.11 8.13
N THR A 349 -5.61 1.81 9.25
CA THR A 349 -5.99 1.17 10.52
C THR A 349 -7.49 0.95 10.66
N SER A 350 -8.31 1.46 9.74
CA SER A 350 -9.76 1.29 9.72
C SER A 350 -10.22 -0.01 9.04
N GLN A 351 -9.32 -0.98 8.82
CA GLN A 351 -9.61 -2.32 8.25
C GLN A 351 -10.43 -3.20 9.19
#